data_37cbb484d47fb5c4d14088e035d34c7d
#
_entry.id   37cbb484d47fb5c4d14088e035d34c7d
#
_cell.length_a   1.000
_cell.length_b   1.000
_cell.length_c   1.000
_cell.angle_alpha   90.00
_cell.angle_beta   90.00
_cell.angle_gamma   90.00
#
_symmetry.space_group_name_H-M   'P 1'
#
loop_
_entity.id
_entity.type
_entity.pdbx_description
1 polymer ?
#
loop_
_entity_poly.entity_id
_entity_poly.type
_entity_poly.pdbx_seq_one_letter_code
_entity_poly.pdbx_strand_id
1 'polypeptide(L)'
;MRKKRVLGTAVVAFFLLFTAFSCKNGSSSKDGSSLQSVALEDSSAVITPQYAKGFTVTYLEGGVRLVEVGDPQHVLLEGDEDKDYEMPVDYKFALVEHGSNAKVPEGYKRIEVPIDATICMTSLQLSNFTALGAHDVVKGITGTKNLFDKDIRSKVDSGEIVKIGMEGNFDTELVLAASPDVIFISPFKRGGYDAIKETGVTLVPHLGYKELDPLGQAEWLKFVSLFIGKEREANKVFAEIEQRYNEVKLLASNVENRPTVFSGEMHGGNWYAVGGKNHLAQLFRDAGADYIIRDENTGGVNLEFEKMYAMAADADYWRILNSFEGDFSYEALKASEPRNELFKAFKEHHVVYCNMKQGPYYELTPVQPDVVLKDLVAIFHPELVEKNYKPTFYRLLK
;
A
#
# COMPACT_ATOMS: atom_id res chain seq x y z
N MET A 1 -25.33 47.97 47.40
CA MET A 1 -26.09 48.89 46.54
C MET A 1 -25.79 48.62 45.08
N ARG A 2 -26.87 48.36 44.27
CA ARG A 2 -27.02 48.61 42.82
C ARG A 2 -26.01 47.89 41.89
N LYS A 3 -26.38 47.24 40.77
CA LYS A 3 -27.67 46.95 40.10
C LYS A 3 -27.42 45.80 39.11
N LYS A 4 -28.38 44.89 38.98
CA LYS A 4 -28.53 43.93 37.89
C LYS A 4 -28.74 44.67 36.55
N ARG A 5 -28.22 44.13 35.46
CA ARG A 5 -28.86 44.22 34.15
C ARG A 5 -28.75 42.92 33.38
N VAL A 6 -29.89 42.40 33.08
CA VAL A 6 -30.22 41.30 32.13
C VAL A 6 -30.48 41.98 30.77
N LEU A 7 -30.01 41.39 29.71
CA LEU A 7 -30.54 41.50 28.31
C LEU A 7 -29.74 40.48 27.50
N GLY A 8 -30.23 39.59 26.74
CA GLY A 8 -31.45 39.50 25.96
C GLY A 8 -31.07 38.80 24.69
N THR A 9 -31.61 37.62 24.47
CA THR A 9 -31.46 36.73 23.33
C THR A 9 -31.82 37.45 22.01
N ALA A 10 -31.01 37.29 20.96
CA ALA A 10 -31.47 37.52 19.60
C ALA A 10 -30.93 36.42 18.70
N VAL A 11 -31.83 35.52 18.30
CA VAL A 11 -31.66 34.55 17.23
C VAL A 11 -31.84 35.29 15.89
N VAL A 12 -30.82 35.33 15.06
CA VAL A 12 -30.97 35.82 13.67
C VAL A 12 -30.83 34.61 12.75
N ALA A 13 -31.96 34.20 12.21
CA ALA A 13 -32.04 33.24 11.11
C ALA A 13 -31.67 33.97 9.80
N PHE A 14 -30.61 33.52 9.13
CA PHE A 14 -30.23 34.00 7.81
C PHE A 14 -30.78 33.04 6.75
N PHE A 15 -31.82 33.47 6.07
CA PHE A 15 -32.32 32.88 4.84
C PHE A 15 -31.46 33.39 3.68
N LEU A 16 -30.72 32.51 3.02
CA LEU A 16 -30.05 32.82 1.74
C LEU A 16 -30.93 32.35 0.59
N LEU A 17 -31.49 33.33 -0.11
CA LEU A 17 -32.14 33.16 -1.41
C LEU A 17 -31.07 32.91 -2.48
N PHE A 18 -31.16 31.78 -3.16
CA PHE A 18 -30.46 31.53 -4.42
C PHE A 18 -31.21 32.21 -5.56
N THR A 19 -30.63 33.26 -6.15
CA THR A 19 -31.04 33.79 -7.42
C THR A 19 -30.24 33.17 -8.55
N ALA A 20 -30.92 32.43 -9.40
CA ALA A 20 -30.39 31.89 -10.64
C ALA A 20 -30.15 33.06 -11.63
N PHE A 21 -28.90 33.27 -12.05
CA PHE A 21 -28.58 34.09 -13.21
C PHE A 21 -28.34 33.19 -14.41
N SER A 22 -29.29 33.23 -15.34
CA SER A 22 -29.15 32.69 -16.69
C SER A 22 -28.47 33.73 -17.56
N CYS A 23 -27.30 33.42 -18.09
CA CYS A 23 -26.71 34.17 -19.23
C CYS A 23 -26.52 33.21 -20.41
N LYS A 24 -27.23 33.51 -21.46
CA LYS A 24 -27.17 32.95 -22.80
C LYS A 24 -26.20 33.76 -23.66
N ASN A 25 -25.41 33.07 -24.43
CA ASN A 25 -24.81 33.34 -25.74
C ASN A 25 -23.30 33.45 -25.85
N GLY A 26 -22.81 32.59 -26.75
CA GLY A 26 -21.54 32.76 -27.44
C GLY A 26 -21.00 31.45 -28.01
N SER A 27 -21.46 31.08 -29.21
CA SER A 27 -20.94 29.95 -29.98
C SER A 27 -19.45 30.11 -30.30
N SER A 28 -18.63 29.10 -29.95
CA SER A 28 -17.39 28.83 -30.66
C SER A 28 -17.12 27.32 -30.53
N SER A 29 -17.24 26.65 -31.64
CA SER A 29 -16.92 25.25 -31.84
C SER A 29 -15.44 24.99 -31.61
N LYS A 30 -15.12 24.16 -30.60
CA LYS A 30 -13.94 23.32 -30.57
C LYS A 30 -14.39 21.94 -30.07
N ASP A 31 -14.30 20.96 -30.97
CA ASP A 31 -14.49 19.55 -30.65
C ASP A 31 -13.44 19.11 -29.63
N GLY A 32 -13.82 19.11 -28.39
CA GLY A 32 -13.20 18.42 -27.29
C GLY A 32 -14.35 17.85 -26.50
N SER A 33 -14.64 16.56 -26.67
CA SER A 33 -15.63 15.87 -25.85
C SER A 33 -15.16 15.90 -24.39
N SER A 34 -15.63 16.88 -23.62
CA SER A 34 -15.46 16.86 -22.17
C SER A 34 -16.17 15.62 -21.63
N LEU A 35 -15.40 14.69 -21.10
CA LEU A 35 -15.89 13.54 -20.36
C LEU A 35 -16.67 14.08 -19.15
N GLN A 36 -18.00 13.93 -19.13
CA GLN A 36 -18.81 14.33 -18.00
C GLN A 36 -18.77 13.20 -16.96
N SER A 37 -18.22 13.50 -15.77
CA SER A 37 -18.33 12.62 -14.60
C SER A 37 -19.76 12.64 -14.06
N VAL A 38 -20.24 11.48 -13.61
CA VAL A 38 -21.58 11.29 -13.04
C VAL A 38 -21.47 10.93 -11.57
N ALA A 39 -22.29 11.57 -10.73
CA ALA A 39 -22.47 11.15 -9.35
C ALA A 39 -23.30 9.86 -9.31
N LEU A 40 -22.78 8.82 -8.66
CA LEU A 40 -23.51 7.58 -8.45
C LEU A 40 -24.52 7.73 -7.31
N GLU A 41 -25.70 7.11 -7.48
CA GLU A 41 -26.75 7.12 -6.47
C GLU A 41 -26.32 6.39 -5.18
N ASP A 42 -25.47 5.37 -5.29
CA ASP A 42 -24.94 4.61 -4.16
C ASP A 42 -23.47 4.98 -3.88
N SER A 43 -23.28 5.92 -2.98
CA SER A 43 -21.94 6.37 -2.58
C SER A 43 -21.08 5.28 -1.92
N SER A 44 -21.69 4.20 -1.37
CA SER A 44 -20.96 3.12 -0.72
C SER A 44 -20.15 2.26 -1.70
N ALA A 45 -20.52 2.27 -2.99
CA ALA A 45 -19.82 1.58 -4.07
C ALA A 45 -18.86 2.50 -4.85
N VAL A 46 -18.78 3.79 -4.49
CA VAL A 46 -17.84 4.72 -5.14
C VAL A 46 -16.46 4.57 -4.55
N ILE A 47 -15.49 4.33 -5.39
CA ILE A 47 -14.06 4.31 -5.02
C ILE A 47 -13.48 5.71 -5.26
N THR A 48 -13.04 6.34 -4.17
CA THR A 48 -12.29 7.60 -4.21
C THR A 48 -11.05 7.43 -3.35
N PRO A 49 -9.84 7.33 -3.94
CA PRO A 49 -8.61 7.24 -3.18
C PRO A 49 -8.40 8.48 -2.31
N GLN A 50 -8.01 8.29 -1.06
CA GLN A 50 -7.72 9.36 -0.11
C GLN A 50 -6.22 9.44 0.21
N TYR A 51 -5.58 8.31 0.37
CA TYR A 51 -4.19 8.13 0.74
C TYR A 51 -3.33 7.68 -0.45
N ALA A 52 -3.84 6.74 -1.24
CA ALA A 52 -3.15 6.25 -2.43
C ALA A 52 -3.01 7.37 -3.47
N LYS A 53 -1.79 7.51 -4.00
CA LYS A 53 -1.44 8.50 -5.02
C LYS A 53 -1.21 7.90 -6.41
N GLY A 54 -1.12 6.56 -6.49
CA GLY A 54 -0.77 5.87 -7.72
C GLY A 54 -1.96 5.51 -8.61
N PHE A 55 -3.20 5.82 -8.24
CA PHE A 55 -4.35 5.62 -9.13
C PHE A 55 -5.48 6.63 -8.91
N THR A 56 -6.27 6.84 -9.96
CA THR A 56 -7.51 7.63 -9.91
C THR A 56 -8.66 6.86 -10.54
N VAL A 57 -9.88 7.22 -10.18
CA VAL A 57 -11.11 6.63 -10.72
C VAL A 57 -12.09 7.73 -11.13
N THR A 58 -12.56 7.70 -12.37
CA THR A 58 -13.60 8.59 -12.87
C THR A 58 -14.78 7.77 -13.35
N TYR A 59 -15.99 8.10 -12.88
CA TYR A 59 -17.22 7.44 -13.24
C TYR A 59 -17.91 8.20 -14.37
N LEU A 60 -18.25 7.49 -15.45
CA LEU A 60 -18.95 8.05 -16.62
C LEU A 60 -20.37 7.47 -16.72
N GLU A 61 -21.22 8.12 -17.55
CA GLU A 61 -22.50 7.58 -17.93
C GLU A 61 -22.38 6.19 -18.56
N GLY A 62 -23.43 5.37 -18.37
CA GLY A 62 -23.44 4.00 -18.87
C GLY A 62 -22.60 3.01 -18.09
N GLY A 63 -22.21 3.33 -16.83
CA GLY A 63 -21.52 2.41 -15.94
C GLY A 63 -20.03 2.23 -16.24
N VAL A 64 -19.45 3.09 -17.06
CA VAL A 64 -18.00 3.06 -17.37
C VAL A 64 -17.22 3.67 -16.22
N ARG A 65 -16.18 2.97 -15.78
CA ARG A 65 -15.19 3.46 -14.81
C ARG A 65 -13.87 3.62 -15.50
N LEU A 66 -13.38 4.85 -15.58
CA LEU A 66 -12.03 5.13 -16.07
C LEU A 66 -11.06 5.02 -14.89
N VAL A 67 -10.07 4.18 -15.04
CA VAL A 67 -9.03 3.95 -14.04
C VAL A 67 -7.69 4.32 -14.66
N GLU A 68 -7.03 5.27 -14.05
CA GLU A 68 -5.70 5.71 -14.46
C GLU A 68 -4.68 5.34 -13.39
N VAL A 69 -3.52 4.85 -13.83
CA VAL A 69 -2.44 4.41 -12.93
C VAL A 69 -1.14 5.08 -13.33
N GLY A 70 -0.43 5.62 -12.35
CA GLY A 70 0.87 6.24 -12.51
C GLY A 70 1.77 6.04 -11.30
N ASP A 71 3.01 6.52 -11.39
CA ASP A 71 3.99 6.36 -10.32
C ASP A 71 3.70 7.31 -9.15
N PRO A 72 3.29 6.82 -7.96
CA PRO A 72 2.98 7.68 -6.82
C PRO A 72 4.18 8.46 -6.27
N GLN A 73 5.41 8.07 -6.62
CA GLN A 73 6.63 8.74 -6.16
C GLN A 73 7.04 9.92 -7.04
N HIS A 74 6.45 10.06 -8.22
CA HIS A 74 6.75 11.18 -9.12
C HIS A 74 6.38 12.52 -8.50
N VAL A 75 5.35 12.56 -7.66
CA VAL A 75 4.87 13.72 -6.90
C VAL A 75 5.95 14.37 -6.05
N LEU A 76 6.86 13.57 -5.49
CA LEU A 76 7.82 14.05 -4.48
C LEU A 76 9.12 14.59 -5.08
N LEU A 77 9.38 14.33 -6.36
CA LEU A 77 10.61 14.77 -7.01
C LEU A 77 10.55 16.23 -7.48
N GLU A 78 9.37 16.82 -7.55
CA GLU A 78 9.18 18.19 -8.06
C GLU A 78 8.95 19.27 -6.98
N GLY A 79 8.87 18.93 -5.70
CA GLY A 79 9.04 19.87 -4.58
C GLY A 79 7.93 20.90 -4.32
N ASP A 80 6.73 20.73 -4.85
CA ASP A 80 5.59 21.62 -4.67
C ASP A 80 4.42 20.90 -3.99
N GLU A 81 4.35 20.97 -2.65
CA GLU A 81 3.27 20.37 -1.85
C GLU A 81 1.90 21.09 -2.02
N ASP A 82 1.85 22.25 -2.69
CA ASP A 82 0.68 23.17 -2.73
C ASP A 82 0.03 23.34 -4.12
N LYS A 83 0.43 22.57 -5.14
CA LYS A 83 -0.22 22.63 -6.46
C LYS A 83 -1.16 21.47 -6.64
N ASP A 84 -2.31 21.71 -7.29
CA ASP A 84 -3.18 20.68 -7.86
C ASP A 84 -2.34 19.76 -8.76
N TYR A 85 -1.86 18.68 -8.17
CA TYR A 85 -0.91 17.77 -8.80
C TYR A 85 -1.67 16.80 -9.71
N GLU A 86 -1.35 16.84 -11.00
CA GLU A 86 -1.77 15.82 -11.93
C GLU A 86 -0.71 14.69 -11.98
N MET A 87 -1.05 13.52 -11.45
CA MET A 87 -0.21 12.33 -11.54
C MET A 87 0.09 12.02 -13.01
N PRO A 88 1.38 11.84 -13.41
CA PRO A 88 1.69 11.36 -14.74
C PRO A 88 1.07 9.99 -14.95
N VAL A 89 0.15 9.89 -15.90
CA VAL A 89 -0.63 8.68 -16.14
C VAL A 89 0.10 7.80 -17.14
N ASP A 90 0.57 6.64 -16.67
CA ASP A 90 1.27 5.66 -17.50
C ASP A 90 0.33 4.64 -18.13
N TYR A 91 -0.80 4.32 -17.44
CA TYR A 91 -1.74 3.29 -17.87
C TYR A 91 -3.18 3.75 -17.69
N LYS A 92 -4.01 3.48 -18.72
CA LYS A 92 -5.41 3.91 -18.79
C LYS A 92 -6.32 2.73 -19.10
N PHE A 93 -7.27 2.48 -18.21
CA PHE A 93 -8.24 1.40 -18.36
C PHE A 93 -9.66 1.94 -18.31
N ALA A 94 -10.55 1.41 -19.14
CA ALA A 94 -11.98 1.63 -19.05
C ALA A 94 -12.64 0.32 -18.64
N LEU A 95 -13.09 0.27 -17.39
CA LEU A 95 -13.82 -0.88 -16.85
C LEU A 95 -15.29 -0.75 -17.21
N VAL A 96 -15.85 -1.77 -17.86
CA VAL A 96 -17.21 -1.82 -18.32
C VAL A 96 -17.86 -3.13 -17.92
N GLU A 97 -19.19 -3.14 -17.71
CA GLU A 97 -19.90 -4.38 -17.44
C GLU A 97 -19.90 -5.32 -18.65
N HIS A 98 -19.94 -6.63 -18.39
CA HIS A 98 -20.02 -7.64 -19.42
C HIS A 98 -21.18 -7.37 -20.38
N GLY A 99 -20.88 -7.46 -21.69
CA GLY A 99 -21.87 -7.23 -22.73
C GLY A 99 -22.32 -5.77 -22.93
N SER A 100 -21.71 -4.83 -22.18
CA SER A 100 -22.00 -3.40 -22.34
C SER A 100 -21.49 -2.88 -23.69
N ASN A 101 -22.34 -2.11 -24.40
CA ASN A 101 -21.99 -1.38 -25.60
C ASN A 101 -21.51 0.05 -25.32
N ALA A 102 -21.20 0.38 -24.07
CA ALA A 102 -20.72 1.71 -23.69
C ALA A 102 -19.46 2.08 -24.47
N LYS A 103 -19.43 3.32 -24.95
CA LYS A 103 -18.27 3.85 -25.66
C LYS A 103 -17.13 4.08 -24.69
N VAL A 104 -15.97 3.58 -25.05
CA VAL A 104 -14.73 3.78 -24.31
C VAL A 104 -13.98 4.94 -24.94
N PRO A 105 -13.47 5.91 -24.17
CA PRO A 105 -12.67 7.01 -24.69
C PRO A 105 -11.39 6.51 -25.38
N GLU A 106 -10.90 7.26 -26.35
CA GLU A 106 -9.64 6.97 -27.02
C GLU A 106 -8.47 6.97 -26.02
N GLY A 107 -7.54 6.04 -26.18
CA GLY A 107 -6.38 5.87 -25.28
C GLY A 107 -6.64 4.99 -24.08
N TYR A 108 -7.89 4.61 -23.78
CA TYR A 108 -8.22 3.68 -22.71
C TYR A 108 -8.35 2.25 -23.21
N LYS A 109 -7.68 1.32 -22.52
CA LYS A 109 -7.87 -0.11 -22.76
C LYS A 109 -9.14 -0.61 -22.09
N ARG A 110 -10.07 -1.16 -22.88
CA ARG A 110 -11.32 -1.75 -22.37
C ARG A 110 -11.04 -3.04 -21.61
N ILE A 111 -11.64 -3.19 -20.43
CA ILE A 111 -11.68 -4.41 -19.64
C ILE A 111 -13.12 -4.65 -19.20
N GLU A 112 -13.65 -5.84 -19.47
CA GLU A 112 -14.97 -6.24 -18.97
C GLU A 112 -14.85 -6.74 -17.53
N VAL A 113 -15.78 -6.31 -16.69
CA VAL A 113 -15.79 -6.59 -15.24
C VAL A 113 -17.21 -6.99 -14.78
N PRO A 114 -17.32 -7.78 -13.70
CA PRO A 114 -16.23 -8.32 -12.90
C PRO A 114 -15.41 -9.37 -13.66
N ILE A 115 -14.10 -9.44 -13.41
CA ILE A 115 -13.25 -10.50 -13.96
C ILE A 115 -13.49 -11.81 -13.20
N ASP A 116 -13.37 -12.93 -13.92
CA ASP A 116 -13.53 -14.29 -13.39
C ASP A 116 -12.19 -14.97 -13.09
N ALA A 117 -11.12 -14.52 -13.75
CA ALA A 117 -9.80 -15.13 -13.66
C ALA A 117 -8.68 -14.10 -13.70
N THR A 118 -7.72 -14.22 -12.78
CA THR A 118 -6.52 -13.39 -12.77
C THR A 118 -5.27 -14.15 -12.33
N ILE A 119 -4.12 -13.60 -12.68
CA ILE A 119 -2.81 -14.01 -12.18
C ILE A 119 -2.23 -12.90 -11.34
N CYS A 120 -1.75 -13.23 -10.14
CA CYS A 120 -1.03 -12.33 -9.26
C CYS A 120 0.47 -12.61 -9.31
N MET A 121 1.26 -11.63 -9.74
CA MET A 121 2.71 -11.79 -9.86
C MET A 121 3.46 -11.66 -8.53
N THR A 122 2.83 -11.11 -7.50
CA THR A 122 3.43 -10.90 -6.17
C THR A 122 2.44 -11.12 -5.05
N SER A 123 2.95 -11.40 -3.84
CA SER A 123 2.14 -11.53 -2.62
C SER A 123 1.40 -10.22 -2.28
N LEU A 124 1.97 -9.06 -2.64
CA LEU A 124 1.32 -7.77 -2.43
C LEU A 124 -0.01 -7.67 -3.21
N GLN A 125 -0.05 -8.16 -4.45
CA GLN A 125 -1.29 -8.20 -5.23
C GLN A 125 -2.25 -9.22 -4.65
N LEU A 126 -1.75 -10.42 -4.34
CA LEU A 126 -2.51 -11.50 -3.75
C LEU A 126 -3.20 -11.09 -2.45
N SER A 127 -2.51 -10.30 -1.58
CA SER A 127 -3.06 -9.82 -0.31
C SER A 127 -4.37 -9.05 -0.45
N ASN A 128 -4.55 -8.31 -1.54
CA ASN A 128 -5.79 -7.57 -1.81
C ASN A 128 -6.95 -8.52 -2.11
N PHE A 129 -6.71 -9.57 -2.89
CA PHE A 129 -7.73 -10.61 -3.19
C PHE A 129 -8.11 -11.39 -1.94
N THR A 130 -7.13 -11.78 -1.12
CA THR A 130 -7.40 -12.51 0.14
C THR A 130 -8.14 -11.63 1.15
N ALA A 131 -7.76 -10.35 1.29
CA ALA A 131 -8.46 -9.40 2.16
C ALA A 131 -9.93 -9.17 1.77
N LEU A 132 -10.25 -9.29 0.48
CA LEU A 132 -11.62 -9.17 -0.06
C LEU A 132 -12.35 -10.51 -0.16
N GLY A 133 -11.76 -11.62 0.32
CA GLY A 133 -12.35 -12.96 0.20
C GLY A 133 -12.56 -13.39 -1.24
N ALA A 134 -11.68 -13.00 -2.16
CA ALA A 134 -11.78 -13.24 -3.60
C ALA A 134 -10.75 -14.28 -4.09
N HIS A 135 -10.50 -15.32 -3.29
CA HIS A 135 -9.54 -16.41 -3.60
C HIS A 135 -9.88 -17.11 -4.92
N ASP A 136 -11.18 -17.25 -5.23
CA ASP A 136 -11.65 -17.99 -6.41
C ASP A 136 -11.35 -17.33 -7.74
N VAL A 137 -11.12 -16.01 -7.74
CA VAL A 137 -10.74 -15.26 -8.94
C VAL A 137 -9.26 -15.49 -9.30
N VAL A 138 -8.41 -15.84 -8.31
CA VAL A 138 -6.99 -16.09 -8.54
C VAL A 138 -6.79 -17.45 -9.17
N LYS A 139 -6.22 -17.53 -10.39
CA LYS A 139 -5.93 -18.75 -11.16
C LYS A 139 -4.45 -19.01 -11.31
N GLY A 140 -3.59 -18.03 -11.03
CA GLY A 140 -2.16 -18.21 -11.14
C GLY A 140 -1.35 -17.32 -10.21
N ILE A 141 -0.21 -17.83 -9.78
CA ILE A 141 0.78 -17.10 -8.95
C ILE A 141 2.20 -17.47 -9.39
N THR A 142 3.19 -16.65 -9.02
CA THR A 142 4.60 -16.90 -9.39
C THR A 142 5.25 -18.00 -8.56
N GLY A 143 4.90 -18.11 -7.27
CA GLY A 143 5.50 -19.14 -6.41
C GLY A 143 4.89 -19.18 -5.03
N THR A 144 5.29 -20.21 -4.27
CA THR A 144 4.72 -20.53 -2.96
C THR A 144 5.73 -20.48 -1.81
N LYS A 145 6.95 -20.03 -2.06
CA LYS A 145 8.06 -20.10 -1.09
C LYS A 145 7.74 -19.41 0.24
N ASN A 146 7.01 -18.29 0.19
CA ASN A 146 6.63 -17.52 1.38
C ASN A 146 5.10 -17.35 1.44
N LEU A 147 4.36 -18.34 0.95
CA LEU A 147 2.91 -18.36 0.95
C LEU A 147 2.44 -19.06 2.24
N PHE A 148 1.68 -18.35 3.07
CA PHE A 148 1.15 -18.84 4.36
C PHE A 148 -0.36 -19.00 4.34
N ASP A 149 -1.07 -18.32 3.45
CA ASP A 149 -2.50 -18.46 3.28
C ASP A 149 -2.86 -19.90 2.94
N LYS A 150 -3.72 -20.52 3.79
CA LYS A 150 -4.04 -21.95 3.70
C LYS A 150 -4.98 -22.26 2.54
N ASP A 151 -5.88 -21.33 2.21
CA ASP A 151 -6.86 -21.55 1.15
C ASP A 151 -6.17 -21.45 -0.21
N ILE A 152 -5.31 -20.44 -0.39
CA ILE A 152 -4.47 -20.35 -1.60
C ILE A 152 -3.54 -21.55 -1.73
N ARG A 153 -2.89 -21.98 -0.64
CA ARG A 153 -2.03 -23.18 -0.68
C ARG A 153 -2.81 -24.43 -1.09
N SER A 154 -3.99 -24.63 -0.50
CA SER A 154 -4.86 -25.76 -0.85
C SER A 154 -5.25 -25.74 -2.33
N LYS A 155 -5.56 -24.57 -2.88
CA LYS A 155 -5.88 -24.40 -4.31
C LYS A 155 -4.67 -24.63 -5.22
N VAL A 156 -3.47 -24.27 -4.77
CA VAL A 156 -2.23 -24.60 -5.50
C VAL A 156 -1.96 -26.09 -5.48
N ASP A 157 -2.14 -26.74 -4.32
CA ASP A 157 -1.90 -28.18 -4.16
C ASP A 157 -2.93 -29.02 -4.95
N SER A 158 -4.16 -28.53 -5.11
CA SER A 158 -5.20 -29.16 -5.96
C SER A 158 -5.03 -28.88 -7.46
N GLY A 159 -4.20 -27.91 -7.83
CA GLY A 159 -4.03 -27.47 -9.21
C GLY A 159 -5.07 -26.47 -9.71
N GLU A 160 -5.95 -25.97 -8.84
CA GLU A 160 -6.88 -24.87 -9.16
C GLU A 160 -6.15 -23.53 -9.41
N ILE A 161 -5.02 -23.33 -8.74
CA ILE A 161 -4.10 -22.21 -8.95
C ILE A 161 -2.78 -22.74 -9.48
N VAL A 162 -2.37 -22.29 -10.65
CA VAL A 162 -1.11 -22.73 -11.27
C VAL A 162 0.07 -21.86 -10.84
N LYS A 163 1.25 -22.47 -10.74
CA LYS A 163 2.52 -21.76 -10.56
C LYS A 163 3.13 -21.45 -11.92
N ILE A 164 3.07 -20.21 -12.32
CA ILE A 164 3.51 -19.76 -13.67
C ILE A 164 5.02 -19.47 -13.77
N GLY A 165 5.80 -19.83 -12.74
CA GLY A 165 7.24 -19.54 -12.73
C GLY A 165 7.58 -18.22 -12.03
N MET A 166 8.77 -17.71 -12.27
CA MET A 166 9.29 -16.49 -11.63
C MET A 166 9.76 -15.48 -12.69
N GLU A 167 9.99 -14.26 -12.25
CA GLU A 167 10.49 -13.17 -13.09
C GLU A 167 11.73 -13.63 -13.92
N GLY A 168 11.67 -13.37 -15.21
CA GLY A 168 12.68 -13.80 -16.18
C GLY A 168 12.55 -15.24 -16.68
N ASN A 169 11.65 -16.05 -16.10
CA ASN A 169 11.41 -17.44 -16.53
C ASN A 169 9.94 -17.85 -16.27
N PHE A 170 9.01 -17.14 -16.92
CA PHE A 170 7.59 -17.46 -16.85
C PHE A 170 7.23 -18.58 -17.85
N ASP A 171 6.36 -19.48 -17.43
CA ASP A 171 5.75 -20.49 -18.27
C ASP A 171 4.50 -19.91 -18.94
N THR A 172 4.66 -19.47 -20.19
CA THR A 172 3.58 -18.83 -20.98
C THR A 172 2.46 -19.80 -21.33
N GLU A 173 2.75 -21.13 -21.41
CA GLU A 173 1.72 -22.13 -21.65
C GLU A 173 0.79 -22.25 -20.42
N LEU A 174 1.35 -22.25 -19.22
CA LEU A 174 0.58 -22.23 -17.98
C LEU A 174 -0.20 -20.91 -17.81
N VAL A 175 0.38 -19.78 -18.22
CA VAL A 175 -0.34 -18.50 -18.23
C VAL A 175 -1.58 -18.56 -19.12
N LEU A 176 -1.43 -19.08 -20.35
CA LEU A 176 -2.55 -19.21 -21.29
C LEU A 176 -3.56 -20.26 -20.83
N ALA A 177 -3.11 -21.37 -20.24
CA ALA A 177 -3.98 -22.43 -19.71
C ALA A 177 -4.85 -21.92 -18.53
N ALA A 178 -4.33 -21.00 -17.71
CA ALA A 178 -5.08 -20.34 -16.65
C ALA A 178 -6.18 -19.40 -17.17
N SER A 179 -6.15 -19.07 -18.47
CA SER A 179 -7.13 -18.22 -19.17
C SER A 179 -7.48 -16.93 -18.39
N PRO A 180 -6.50 -16.13 -17.95
CA PRO A 180 -6.79 -14.95 -17.15
C PRO A 180 -7.38 -13.82 -18.01
N ASP A 181 -8.36 -13.10 -17.46
CA ASP A 181 -8.90 -11.88 -18.05
C ASP A 181 -7.87 -10.74 -18.01
N VAL A 182 -7.14 -10.67 -16.90
CA VAL A 182 -6.04 -9.75 -16.67
C VAL A 182 -4.94 -10.39 -15.84
N ILE A 183 -3.73 -9.81 -15.92
CA ILE A 183 -2.59 -10.19 -15.07
C ILE A 183 -2.16 -8.97 -14.28
N PHE A 184 -2.23 -9.03 -12.95
CA PHE A 184 -1.68 -7.98 -12.10
C PHE A 184 -0.16 -8.10 -12.03
N ILE A 185 0.52 -7.02 -12.39
CA ILE A 185 1.98 -6.94 -12.40
C ILE A 185 2.49 -5.87 -11.43
N SER A 186 3.74 -6.03 -10.96
CA SER A 186 4.49 -4.98 -10.29
C SER A 186 5.66 -4.62 -11.20
N PRO A 187 5.58 -3.53 -11.99
CA PRO A 187 6.61 -3.18 -12.96
C PRO A 187 7.88 -2.69 -12.24
N PHE A 188 8.79 -3.62 -11.98
CA PHE A 188 10.14 -3.32 -11.50
C PHE A 188 11.05 -2.95 -12.69
N LYS A 189 12.12 -2.22 -12.41
CA LYS A 189 13.10 -1.78 -13.44
C LYS A 189 13.76 -2.90 -14.24
N ARG A 190 13.68 -4.15 -13.83
CA ARG A 190 14.47 -5.25 -14.39
C ARG A 190 13.81 -5.99 -15.55
N GLY A 191 12.70 -5.50 -16.09
CA GLY A 191 12.02 -6.17 -17.20
C GLY A 191 11.42 -7.51 -16.77
N GLY A 192 11.33 -8.47 -17.66
CA GLY A 192 10.86 -9.83 -17.32
C GLY A 192 9.42 -10.09 -17.70
N TYR A 193 8.65 -9.07 -18.08
CA TYR A 193 7.27 -9.25 -18.52
C TYR A 193 7.11 -9.36 -20.05
N ASP A 194 8.19 -9.36 -20.83
CA ASP A 194 8.08 -9.37 -22.29
C ASP A 194 7.41 -10.65 -22.80
N ALA A 195 7.80 -11.82 -22.28
CA ALA A 195 7.13 -13.08 -22.58
C ALA A 195 5.65 -13.10 -22.19
N ILE A 196 5.29 -12.44 -21.08
CA ILE A 196 3.90 -12.31 -20.64
C ILE A 196 3.12 -11.35 -21.55
N LYS A 197 3.73 -10.26 -22.02
CA LYS A 197 3.10 -9.33 -22.98
C LYS A 197 2.79 -10.03 -24.31
N GLU A 198 3.65 -10.96 -24.76
CA GLU A 198 3.45 -11.73 -26.00
C GLU A 198 2.21 -12.64 -25.92
N THR A 199 1.71 -13.00 -24.73
CA THR A 199 0.46 -13.74 -24.57
C THR A 199 -0.77 -12.97 -25.03
N GLY A 200 -0.67 -11.64 -25.15
CA GLY A 200 -1.78 -10.74 -25.48
C GLY A 200 -2.74 -10.46 -24.33
N VAL A 201 -2.57 -11.10 -23.15
CA VAL A 201 -3.38 -10.84 -21.96
C VAL A 201 -3.12 -9.43 -21.44
N THR A 202 -4.16 -8.76 -20.94
CA THR A 202 -4.03 -7.41 -20.41
C THR A 202 -3.23 -7.40 -19.11
N LEU A 203 -2.14 -6.61 -19.10
CA LEU A 203 -1.35 -6.37 -17.90
C LEU A 203 -1.89 -5.15 -17.15
N VAL A 204 -2.17 -5.33 -15.87
CA VAL A 204 -2.66 -4.28 -14.98
C VAL A 204 -1.60 -4.00 -13.91
N PRO A 205 -0.93 -2.84 -13.97
CA PRO A 205 0.07 -2.48 -12.96
C PRO A 205 -0.57 -2.24 -11.60
N HIS A 206 0.04 -2.80 -10.58
CA HIS A 206 -0.28 -2.55 -9.18
C HIS A 206 0.94 -1.91 -8.53
N LEU A 207 0.88 -0.60 -8.26
CA LEU A 207 2.00 0.21 -7.77
C LEU A 207 1.95 0.47 -6.26
N GLY A 208 1.11 -0.24 -5.51
CA GLY A 208 0.98 -0.07 -4.07
C GLY A 208 2.29 -0.17 -3.29
N TYR A 209 3.27 -0.94 -3.79
CA TYR A 209 4.60 -1.02 -3.19
C TYR A 209 5.43 0.27 -3.26
N LYS A 210 5.00 1.21 -4.12
CA LYS A 210 5.64 2.53 -4.26
C LYS A 210 4.98 3.62 -3.41
N GLU A 211 3.82 3.35 -2.83
CA GLU A 211 3.17 4.30 -1.92
C GLU A 211 4.07 4.58 -0.71
N LEU A 212 4.11 5.83 -0.30
CA LEU A 212 4.93 6.27 0.82
C LEU A 212 4.14 6.35 2.12
N ASP A 213 2.83 6.41 2.02
CA ASP A 213 1.91 6.31 3.14
C ASP A 213 1.50 4.85 3.35
N PRO A 214 1.58 4.31 4.59
CA PRO A 214 1.13 2.95 4.89
C PRO A 214 -0.35 2.71 4.57
N LEU A 215 -1.23 3.71 4.82
CA LEU A 215 -2.64 3.64 4.42
C LEU A 215 -2.80 3.75 2.90
N GLY A 216 -1.94 4.53 2.23
CA GLY A 216 -1.90 4.59 0.77
C GLY A 216 -1.63 3.23 0.15
N GLN A 217 -0.66 2.47 0.70
CA GLN A 217 -0.41 1.10 0.25
C GLN A 217 -1.63 0.19 0.47
N ALA A 218 -2.25 0.25 1.64
CA ALA A 218 -3.43 -0.56 1.96
C ALA A 218 -4.65 -0.20 1.10
N GLU A 219 -4.77 1.06 0.68
CA GLU A 219 -5.91 1.53 -0.11
C GLU A 219 -5.96 0.93 -1.52
N TRP A 220 -4.86 0.32 -2.00
CA TRP A 220 -4.86 -0.41 -3.27
C TRP A 220 -5.80 -1.62 -3.30
N LEU A 221 -6.30 -2.08 -2.15
CA LEU A 221 -7.39 -3.05 -2.13
C LEU A 221 -8.66 -2.51 -2.81
N LYS A 222 -8.90 -1.18 -2.76
CA LYS A 222 -10.00 -0.53 -3.47
C LYS A 222 -9.76 -0.54 -4.99
N PHE A 223 -8.51 -0.38 -5.43
CA PHE A 223 -8.15 -0.53 -6.85
C PHE A 223 -8.51 -1.93 -7.36
N VAL A 224 -8.09 -2.99 -6.65
CA VAL A 224 -8.39 -4.37 -7.01
C VAL A 224 -9.90 -4.63 -7.02
N SER A 225 -10.65 -4.06 -6.08
CA SER A 225 -12.10 -4.27 -5.98
C SER A 225 -12.88 -3.83 -7.22
N LEU A 226 -12.39 -2.81 -7.94
CA LEU A 226 -12.99 -2.33 -9.20
C LEU A 226 -13.04 -3.41 -10.29
N PHE A 227 -12.09 -4.33 -10.28
CA PHE A 227 -11.99 -5.41 -11.27
C PHE A 227 -12.86 -6.62 -10.89
N ILE A 228 -13.21 -6.79 -9.63
CA ILE A 228 -13.93 -7.97 -9.12
C ILE A 228 -15.34 -7.65 -8.58
N GLY A 229 -15.81 -6.41 -8.74
CA GLY A 229 -17.14 -5.98 -8.31
C GLY A 229 -17.34 -5.99 -6.79
N LYS A 230 -16.29 -5.69 -6.01
CA LYS A 230 -16.32 -5.70 -4.53
C LYS A 230 -16.03 -4.34 -3.90
N GLU A 231 -16.47 -3.26 -4.54
CA GLU A 231 -16.19 -1.88 -4.13
C GLU A 231 -16.75 -1.56 -2.73
N ARG A 232 -17.94 -2.06 -2.40
CA ARG A 232 -18.56 -1.85 -1.07
C ARG A 232 -17.78 -2.54 0.03
N GLU A 233 -17.38 -3.79 -0.20
CA GLU A 233 -16.56 -4.56 0.72
C GLU A 233 -15.22 -3.90 0.92
N ALA A 234 -14.61 -3.42 -0.17
CA ALA A 234 -13.33 -2.74 -0.12
C ALA A 234 -13.38 -1.44 0.68
N ASN A 235 -14.41 -0.61 0.47
CA ASN A 235 -14.61 0.60 1.26
C ASN A 235 -14.78 0.28 2.75
N LYS A 236 -15.56 -0.77 3.07
CA LYS A 236 -15.75 -1.21 4.46
C LYS A 236 -14.45 -1.72 5.08
N VAL A 237 -13.76 -2.65 4.42
CA VAL A 237 -12.49 -3.22 4.91
C VAL A 237 -11.44 -2.13 5.12
N PHE A 238 -11.32 -1.21 4.14
CA PHE A 238 -10.38 -0.11 4.26
C PHE A 238 -10.73 0.85 5.41
N ALA A 239 -12.00 1.21 5.59
CA ALA A 239 -12.43 2.08 6.69
C ALA A 239 -12.10 1.47 8.07
N GLU A 240 -12.21 0.15 8.21
CA GLU A 240 -11.83 -0.56 9.44
C GLU A 240 -10.30 -0.54 9.66
N ILE A 241 -9.50 -0.70 8.60
CA ILE A 241 -8.03 -0.58 8.65
C ILE A 241 -7.63 0.84 9.04
N GLU A 242 -8.18 1.84 8.36
CA GLU A 242 -7.93 3.25 8.59
C GLU A 242 -8.25 3.67 10.03
N GLN A 243 -9.41 3.26 10.54
CA GLN A 243 -9.81 3.54 11.91
C GLN A 243 -8.78 2.98 12.90
N ARG A 244 -8.47 1.67 12.82
CA ARG A 244 -7.52 1.03 13.72
C ARG A 244 -6.11 1.64 13.61
N TYR A 245 -5.66 1.97 12.40
CA TYR A 245 -4.39 2.62 12.19
C TYR A 245 -4.32 3.97 12.90
N ASN A 246 -5.34 4.82 12.68
CA ASN A 246 -5.40 6.15 13.25
C ASN A 246 -5.56 6.13 14.78
N GLU A 247 -6.29 5.16 15.34
CA GLU A 247 -6.38 4.96 16.79
C GLU A 247 -5.00 4.67 17.39
N VAL A 248 -4.24 3.74 16.82
CA VAL A 248 -2.88 3.40 17.28
C VAL A 248 -1.92 4.57 17.11
N LYS A 249 -1.95 5.25 15.95
CA LYS A 249 -1.15 6.45 15.68
C LYS A 249 -1.42 7.56 16.70
N LEU A 250 -2.69 7.78 17.05
CA LEU A 250 -3.08 8.78 18.04
C LEU A 250 -2.51 8.46 19.42
N LEU A 251 -2.51 7.19 19.85
CA LEU A 251 -1.89 6.77 21.11
C LEU A 251 -0.40 7.15 21.17
N ALA A 252 0.33 6.91 20.08
CA ALA A 252 1.75 7.17 19.99
C ALA A 252 2.11 8.64 19.67
N SER A 253 1.14 9.48 19.29
CA SER A 253 1.40 10.87 18.89
C SER A 253 1.82 11.79 20.02
N ASN A 254 1.42 11.46 21.25
CA ASN A 254 1.62 12.32 22.44
C ASN A 254 2.77 11.83 23.34
N VAL A 255 3.59 10.88 22.89
CA VAL A 255 4.74 10.42 23.68
C VAL A 255 5.80 11.53 23.79
N GLU A 256 6.27 11.77 24.99
CA GLU A 256 7.33 12.75 25.26
C GLU A 256 8.71 12.21 24.85
N ASN A 257 8.94 10.94 25.11
CA ASN A 257 10.19 10.27 24.78
C ASN A 257 10.04 9.46 23.49
N ARG A 258 10.73 9.89 22.42
CA ARG A 258 10.74 9.22 21.12
C ARG A 258 12.07 8.49 20.96
N PRO A 259 12.09 7.15 21.08
CA PRO A 259 13.32 6.41 20.93
C PRO A 259 13.82 6.50 19.46
N THR A 260 15.13 6.54 19.32
CA THR A 260 15.78 6.53 18.01
C THR A 260 15.80 5.12 17.43
N VAL A 261 15.50 4.98 16.13
CA VAL A 261 15.48 3.70 15.44
C VAL A 261 16.24 3.74 14.12
N PHE A 262 16.96 2.68 13.80
CA PHE A 262 17.56 2.44 12.50
C PHE A 262 17.17 1.08 11.95
N SER A 263 17.41 0.84 10.66
CA SER A 263 17.01 -0.38 9.98
C SER A 263 18.09 -0.97 9.11
N GLY A 264 17.92 -2.24 8.74
CA GLY A 264 18.74 -2.92 7.77
C GLY A 264 19.82 -3.81 8.39
N GLU A 265 20.64 -4.37 7.54
CA GLU A 265 21.76 -5.25 7.89
C GLU A 265 22.81 -5.27 6.77
N MET A 266 23.98 -5.80 7.07
CA MET A 266 25.04 -5.99 6.09
C MET A 266 24.66 -7.10 5.10
N HIS A 267 24.80 -6.81 3.82
CA HIS A 267 24.64 -7.80 2.76
C HIS A 267 25.63 -7.51 1.62
N GLY A 268 26.42 -8.51 1.24
CA GLY A 268 27.39 -8.36 0.15
C GLY A 268 28.41 -7.21 0.35
N GLY A 269 28.77 -6.91 1.60
CA GLY A 269 29.76 -5.87 1.95
C GLY A 269 29.18 -4.46 2.13
N ASN A 270 27.87 -4.26 1.92
CA ASN A 270 27.19 -2.99 2.13
C ASN A 270 26.07 -3.14 3.15
N TRP A 271 25.76 -2.06 3.86
CA TRP A 271 24.59 -1.94 4.70
C TRP A 271 23.37 -1.52 3.89
N TYR A 272 22.32 -2.32 3.91
CA TYR A 272 21.07 -2.03 3.24
C TYR A 272 20.05 -1.52 4.26
N ALA A 273 19.72 -0.25 4.19
CA ALA A 273 18.72 0.39 5.03
C ALA A 273 17.55 0.93 4.21
N VAL A 274 16.50 1.37 4.88
CA VAL A 274 15.36 2.04 4.27
C VAL A 274 15.62 3.54 4.25
N GLY A 275 15.29 4.22 3.16
CA GLY A 275 15.41 5.66 3.01
C GLY A 275 14.44 6.44 3.91
N GLY A 276 14.71 7.73 4.12
CA GLY A 276 13.98 8.59 5.04
C GLY A 276 12.54 8.91 4.62
N LYS A 277 12.23 8.86 3.32
CA LYS A 277 10.87 9.05 2.75
C LYS A 277 10.23 7.73 2.29
N ASN A 278 10.32 6.69 3.07
CA ASN A 278 9.72 5.39 2.80
C ASN A 278 8.51 5.14 3.72
N HIS A 279 7.55 4.32 3.29
CA HIS A 279 6.39 3.97 4.13
C HIS A 279 6.79 3.32 5.48
N LEU A 280 7.89 2.56 5.54
CA LEU A 280 8.40 2.02 6.80
C LEU A 280 8.96 3.12 7.71
N ALA A 281 9.67 4.11 7.14
CA ALA A 281 10.11 5.28 7.89
C ALA A 281 8.91 6.08 8.44
N GLN A 282 7.80 6.12 7.69
CA GLN A 282 6.54 6.70 8.18
C GLN A 282 5.96 5.88 9.33
N LEU A 283 5.94 4.55 9.23
CA LEU A 283 5.49 3.68 10.33
C LEU A 283 6.28 3.89 11.63
N PHE A 284 7.60 4.07 11.56
CA PHE A 284 8.40 4.40 12.74
C PHE A 284 7.98 5.74 13.37
N ARG A 285 7.79 6.78 12.54
CA ARG A 285 7.32 8.10 13.02
C ARG A 285 5.92 8.01 13.65
N ASP A 286 5.01 7.27 13.02
CA ASP A 286 3.64 7.08 13.50
C ASP A 286 3.60 6.21 14.77
N ALA A 287 4.58 5.32 14.95
CA ALA A 287 4.77 4.54 16.17
C ALA A 287 5.45 5.33 17.31
N GLY A 288 5.66 6.64 17.17
CA GLY A 288 6.26 7.46 18.20
C GLY A 288 7.78 7.32 18.32
N ALA A 289 8.48 6.86 17.28
CA ALA A 289 9.93 6.76 17.24
C ALA A 289 10.56 7.75 16.25
N ASP A 290 11.86 8.02 16.40
CA ASP A 290 12.64 8.86 15.53
C ASP A 290 13.55 8.01 14.63
N TYR A 291 13.18 7.88 13.35
CA TYR A 291 14.03 7.21 12.37
C TYR A 291 15.26 8.06 12.04
N ILE A 292 16.47 7.50 12.20
CA ILE A 292 17.70 8.28 12.10
C ILE A 292 18.09 8.69 10.68
N ILE A 293 17.64 7.93 9.65
CA ILE A 293 17.86 8.28 8.24
C ILE A 293 16.78 9.29 7.83
N ARG A 294 17.23 10.50 7.50
CA ARG A 294 16.34 11.66 7.20
C ARG A 294 16.59 12.20 5.80
N ASP A 295 17.02 11.33 4.89
CA ASP A 295 17.19 11.69 3.49
C ASP A 295 15.85 11.69 2.74
N GLU A 296 15.87 12.19 1.52
CA GLU A 296 14.70 12.25 0.62
C GLU A 296 14.49 10.94 -0.17
N ASN A 297 15.24 9.89 0.16
CA ASN A 297 15.17 8.63 -0.56
C ASN A 297 13.90 7.85 -0.19
N THR A 298 13.13 7.45 -1.20
CA THR A 298 11.89 6.69 -1.07
C THR A 298 12.10 5.17 -1.08
N GLY A 299 13.26 4.71 -1.54
CA GLY A 299 13.63 3.29 -1.65
C GLY A 299 14.59 2.84 -0.56
N GLY A 300 15.42 1.86 -0.92
CA GLY A 300 16.54 1.41 -0.09
C GLY A 300 17.78 2.28 -0.29
N VAL A 301 18.59 2.40 0.74
CA VAL A 301 19.89 3.07 0.69
C VAL A 301 21.00 2.08 0.98
N ASN A 302 22.12 2.21 0.25
CA ASN A 302 23.31 1.42 0.44
C ASN A 302 24.38 2.28 1.09
N LEU A 303 24.89 1.84 2.23
CA LEU A 303 25.90 2.55 3.00
C LEU A 303 27.07 1.62 3.34
N GLU A 304 28.24 2.18 3.53
CA GLU A 304 29.35 1.47 4.18
C GLU A 304 29.04 1.28 5.67
N PHE A 305 29.57 0.21 6.27
CA PHE A 305 29.36 -0.06 7.69
C PHE A 305 29.74 1.13 8.58
N GLU A 306 30.90 1.73 8.32
CA GLU A 306 31.45 2.83 9.11
C GLU A 306 30.54 4.05 9.09
N LYS A 307 29.92 4.34 7.93
CA LYS A 307 28.95 5.43 7.80
C LYS A 307 27.69 5.13 8.60
N MET A 308 27.17 3.91 8.50
CA MET A 308 26.00 3.50 9.27
C MET A 308 26.29 3.50 10.77
N TYR A 309 27.44 2.99 11.18
CA TYR A 309 27.86 3.00 12.58
C TYR A 309 27.98 4.43 13.13
N ALA A 310 28.59 5.34 12.38
CA ALA A 310 28.69 6.74 12.79
C ALA A 310 27.31 7.42 13.04
N MET A 311 26.28 6.98 12.32
CA MET A 311 24.92 7.50 12.47
C MET A 311 24.12 6.80 13.58
N ALA A 312 24.33 5.50 13.79
CA ALA A 312 23.46 4.61 14.54
C ALA A 312 24.09 4.01 15.80
N ALA A 313 25.37 4.32 16.12
CA ALA A 313 26.07 3.69 17.24
C ALA A 313 25.29 3.75 18.56
N ASP A 314 24.64 4.88 18.83
CA ASP A 314 23.89 5.17 20.06
C ASP A 314 22.37 5.10 19.85
N ALA A 315 21.88 4.62 18.70
CA ALA A 315 20.45 4.47 18.46
C ALA A 315 19.83 3.43 19.39
N ASP A 316 18.61 3.70 19.87
CA ASP A 316 17.93 2.90 20.88
C ASP A 316 17.44 1.55 20.36
N TYR A 317 16.94 1.52 19.10
CA TYR A 317 16.38 0.31 18.50
C TYR A 317 16.98 0.07 17.11
N TRP A 318 17.09 -1.21 16.77
CA TRP A 318 17.55 -1.69 15.48
C TRP A 318 16.51 -2.62 14.84
N ARG A 319 15.91 -2.23 13.73
CA ARG A 319 14.95 -3.06 13.01
C ARG A 319 15.62 -3.91 11.95
N ILE A 320 15.39 -5.23 12.00
CA ILE A 320 15.84 -6.24 11.03
C ILE A 320 14.64 -6.99 10.45
N LEU A 321 14.66 -7.20 9.13
CA LEU A 321 13.73 -8.05 8.39
C LEU A 321 14.54 -8.93 7.46
N ASN A 322 14.54 -10.23 7.69
CA ASN A 322 15.27 -11.17 6.83
C ASN A 322 14.51 -12.50 6.63
N SER A 323 15.12 -13.43 5.88
CA SER A 323 14.62 -14.77 5.60
C SER A 323 15.57 -15.81 6.17
N PHE A 324 15.75 -15.82 7.48
CA PHE A 324 16.68 -16.74 8.15
C PHE A 324 16.07 -18.15 8.32
N GLU A 325 16.87 -19.19 8.07
CA GLU A 325 16.48 -20.57 8.34
C GLU A 325 16.64 -20.90 9.83
N GLY A 326 15.55 -21.30 10.46
CA GLY A 326 15.54 -21.60 11.90
C GLY A 326 15.39 -20.37 12.79
N ASP A 327 15.87 -20.46 14.01
CA ASP A 327 15.77 -19.40 15.01
C ASP A 327 16.94 -18.42 14.87
N PHE A 328 16.60 -17.18 14.56
CA PHE A 328 17.58 -16.09 14.53
C PHE A 328 17.83 -15.61 15.96
N SER A 329 19.10 -15.40 16.29
CA SER A 329 19.53 -14.98 17.63
C SER A 329 20.60 -13.90 17.56
N TYR A 330 21.00 -13.36 18.71
CA TYR A 330 22.11 -12.40 18.81
C TYR A 330 23.46 -13.03 18.40
N GLU A 331 23.65 -14.34 18.63
CA GLU A 331 24.82 -15.08 18.16
C GLU A 331 24.83 -15.17 16.64
N ALA A 332 23.67 -15.47 16.02
CA ALA A 332 23.56 -15.50 14.56
C ALA A 332 23.76 -14.11 13.93
N LEU A 333 23.22 -13.07 14.57
CA LEU A 333 23.41 -11.67 14.15
C LEU A 333 24.88 -11.24 14.25
N LYS A 334 25.57 -11.60 15.33
CA LYS A 334 27.02 -11.39 15.50
C LYS A 334 27.85 -12.20 14.50
N ALA A 335 27.47 -13.44 14.23
CA ALA A 335 28.17 -14.29 13.27
C ALA A 335 28.05 -13.76 11.83
N SER A 336 26.94 -13.11 11.46
CA SER A 336 26.75 -12.52 10.13
C SER A 336 27.68 -11.32 9.88
N GLU A 337 27.94 -10.51 10.91
CA GLU A 337 28.86 -9.38 10.89
C GLU A 337 29.31 -9.09 12.34
N PRO A 338 30.55 -9.42 12.71
CA PRO A 338 31.01 -9.27 14.09
C PRO A 338 30.92 -7.86 14.67
N ARG A 339 31.02 -6.82 13.82
CA ARG A 339 30.91 -5.41 14.24
C ARG A 339 29.50 -5.03 14.68
N ASN A 340 28.49 -5.89 14.44
CA ASN A 340 27.13 -5.66 14.90
C ASN A 340 27.04 -5.48 16.43
N GLU A 341 27.94 -6.13 17.19
CA GLU A 341 28.01 -5.97 18.65
C GLU A 341 28.43 -4.58 19.13
N LEU A 342 28.89 -3.72 18.24
CA LEU A 342 29.29 -2.36 18.58
C LEU A 342 28.09 -1.43 18.80
N PHE A 343 26.93 -1.72 18.15
CA PHE A 343 25.74 -0.90 18.29
C PHE A 343 25.13 -1.00 19.70
N LYS A 344 24.62 0.14 20.24
CA LYS A 344 23.89 0.19 21.52
C LYS A 344 22.69 -0.77 21.50
N ALA A 345 21.87 -0.73 20.44
CA ALA A 345 20.69 -1.58 20.32
C ALA A 345 20.99 -3.09 20.36
N PHE A 346 22.19 -3.52 19.90
CA PHE A 346 22.64 -4.90 20.05
C PHE A 346 22.96 -5.21 21.51
N LYS A 347 23.74 -4.36 22.19
CA LYS A 347 24.19 -4.54 23.58
C LYS A 347 23.04 -4.55 24.59
N GLU A 348 22.00 -3.73 24.31
CA GLU A 348 20.85 -3.58 25.19
C GLU A 348 19.69 -4.53 24.82
N HIS A 349 19.89 -5.43 23.87
CA HIS A 349 18.87 -6.38 23.38
C HIS A 349 17.61 -5.70 22.81
N HIS A 350 17.79 -4.58 22.12
CA HIS A 350 16.73 -3.80 21.48
C HIS A 350 16.67 -4.00 19.95
N VAL A 351 16.92 -5.23 19.48
CA VAL A 351 16.75 -5.58 18.07
C VAL A 351 15.30 -5.96 17.80
N VAL A 352 14.62 -5.18 16.95
CA VAL A 352 13.24 -5.38 16.49
C VAL A 352 13.29 -6.28 15.26
N TYR A 353 12.80 -7.49 15.37
CA TYR A 353 13.01 -8.54 14.40
C TYR A 353 11.72 -9.11 13.81
N CYS A 354 11.74 -9.37 12.52
CA CYS A 354 10.72 -10.14 11.80
C CYS A 354 11.40 -11.13 10.83
N ASN A 355 11.01 -12.41 10.89
CA ASN A 355 11.47 -13.44 9.97
C ASN A 355 10.40 -13.75 8.92
N MET A 356 10.67 -13.41 7.66
CA MET A 356 9.74 -13.63 6.54
C MET A 356 9.51 -15.10 6.21
N LYS A 357 10.36 -16.02 6.71
CA LYS A 357 10.15 -17.49 6.57
C LYS A 357 9.23 -18.06 7.64
N GLN A 358 9.03 -17.36 8.74
CA GLN A 358 8.23 -17.81 9.88
C GLN A 358 6.85 -17.13 9.97
N GLY A 359 6.56 -16.16 9.12
CA GLY A 359 5.29 -15.44 9.15
C GLY A 359 4.91 -14.80 7.82
N PRO A 360 3.62 -14.47 7.65
CA PRO A 360 3.02 -14.01 6.41
C PRO A 360 3.29 -12.51 6.14
N TYR A 361 4.54 -12.06 6.30
CA TYR A 361 4.88 -10.65 6.21
C TYR A 361 4.37 -10.03 4.90
N TYR A 362 4.81 -10.52 3.75
CA TYR A 362 4.42 -9.96 2.45
C TYR A 362 2.98 -10.22 2.03
N GLU A 363 2.31 -11.19 2.66
CA GLU A 363 0.90 -11.48 2.37
C GLU A 363 -0.06 -10.62 3.17
N LEU A 364 0.35 -10.13 4.34
CA LEU A 364 -0.57 -9.42 5.23
C LEU A 364 -0.21 -7.95 5.43
N THR A 365 1.08 -7.59 5.51
CA THR A 365 1.46 -6.20 5.80
C THR A 365 0.93 -5.18 4.80
N PRO A 366 0.75 -5.49 3.49
CA PRO A 366 0.18 -4.53 2.55
C PRO A 366 -1.25 -4.10 2.88
N VAL A 367 -2.02 -4.97 3.57
CA VAL A 367 -3.43 -4.73 3.92
C VAL A 367 -3.66 -4.71 5.45
N GLN A 368 -2.61 -4.74 6.24
CA GLN A 368 -2.64 -4.68 7.71
C GLN A 368 -1.58 -3.72 8.29
N PRO A 369 -1.46 -2.48 7.79
CA PRO A 369 -0.51 -1.51 8.32
C PRO A 369 -0.84 -1.13 9.77
N ASP A 370 -2.10 -1.22 10.19
CA ASP A 370 -2.58 -1.04 11.56
C ASP A 370 -1.96 -2.04 12.53
N VAL A 371 -1.85 -3.32 12.12
CA VAL A 371 -1.21 -4.36 12.94
C VAL A 371 0.30 -4.15 13.02
N VAL A 372 0.94 -3.80 11.89
CA VAL A 372 2.37 -3.46 11.87
C VAL A 372 2.67 -2.29 12.79
N LEU A 373 1.86 -1.23 12.72
CA LEU A 373 1.99 -0.06 13.59
C LEU A 373 1.83 -0.43 15.06
N LYS A 374 0.84 -1.25 15.40
CA LYS A 374 0.59 -1.69 16.79
C LYS A 374 1.75 -2.54 17.32
N ASP A 375 2.33 -3.42 16.51
CA ASP A 375 3.52 -4.19 16.88
C ASP A 375 4.70 -3.26 17.24
N LEU A 376 4.93 -2.23 16.43
CA LEU A 376 6.00 -1.25 16.65
C LEU A 376 5.73 -0.41 17.91
N VAL A 377 4.50 0.05 18.11
CA VAL A 377 4.10 0.78 19.33
C VAL A 377 4.30 -0.10 20.57
N ALA A 378 3.91 -1.38 20.50
CA ALA A 378 4.10 -2.32 21.61
C ALA A 378 5.58 -2.54 21.98
N ILE A 379 6.50 -2.34 21.04
CA ILE A 379 7.94 -2.46 21.27
C ILE A 379 8.52 -1.14 21.78
N PHE A 380 8.17 -0.01 21.17
CA PHE A 380 8.74 1.30 21.51
C PHE A 380 8.10 1.91 22.75
N HIS A 381 6.82 1.63 23.00
CA HIS A 381 5.98 2.21 24.05
C HIS A 381 5.05 1.14 24.62
N PRO A 382 5.60 0.10 25.30
CA PRO A 382 4.82 -1.03 25.81
C PRO A 382 3.71 -0.62 26.80
N GLU A 383 3.83 0.55 27.41
CA GLU A 383 2.82 1.12 28.33
C GLU A 383 1.54 1.57 27.61
N LEU A 384 1.58 1.79 26.27
CA LEU A 384 0.43 2.26 25.48
C LEU A 384 -0.46 1.13 24.96
N VAL A 385 -0.04 -0.11 25.12
CA VAL A 385 -0.80 -1.28 24.66
C VAL A 385 -1.19 -2.19 25.80
N GLU A 386 -2.12 -3.10 25.55
CA GLU A 386 -2.56 -4.07 26.55
C GLU A 386 -1.41 -4.99 26.97
N LYS A 387 -1.27 -5.27 28.27
CA LYS A 387 -0.16 -6.10 28.84
C LYS A 387 -0.04 -7.50 28.22
N ASN A 388 -1.11 -8.03 27.68
CA ASN A 388 -1.17 -9.35 27.04
C ASN A 388 -1.14 -9.29 25.51
N TYR A 389 -0.84 -8.14 24.92
CA TYR A 389 -0.70 -8.01 23.46
C TYR A 389 0.38 -8.95 22.95
N LYS A 390 0.06 -9.67 21.87
CA LYS A 390 1.00 -10.56 21.18
C LYS A 390 1.25 -10.02 19.80
N PRO A 391 2.47 -9.54 19.53
CA PRO A 391 2.83 -9.04 18.21
C PRO A 391 2.67 -10.11 17.12
N THR A 392 2.24 -9.67 15.96
CA THR A 392 2.02 -10.53 14.78
C THR A 392 3.27 -10.62 13.91
N PHE A 393 3.90 -9.48 13.63
CA PHE A 393 5.02 -9.37 12.70
C PHE A 393 6.35 -9.11 13.43
N TYR A 394 6.41 -8.06 14.23
CA TYR A 394 7.63 -7.60 14.88
C TYR A 394 7.69 -7.97 16.35
N ARG A 395 8.83 -8.46 16.79
CA ARG A 395 9.13 -8.76 18.20
C ARG A 395 10.56 -8.40 18.54
N LEU A 396 10.87 -8.21 19.80
CA LEU A 396 12.27 -8.15 20.21
C LEU A 396 12.95 -9.51 19.96
N LEU A 397 14.16 -9.46 19.39
CA LEU A 397 15.03 -10.61 19.21
C LEU A 397 15.40 -11.19 20.59
N LYS A 398 15.43 -12.51 20.69
CA LYS A 398 15.76 -13.22 21.92
C LYS A 398 17.17 -13.75 21.90
#